data_9daccbd04d6bd1a4b193ebb90d9984c0
#
_entry.id   9daccbd04d6bd1a4b193ebb90d9984c0
#
_cell.length_a   1.000
_cell.length_b   1.000
_cell.length_c   1.000
_cell.angle_alpha   90.00
_cell.angle_beta   90.00
_cell.angle_gamma   90.00
#
_symmetry.space_group_name_H-M   'P 1'
#
loop_
_entity.id
_entity.type
_entity.pdbx_description
1 polymer ?
#
loop_
_entity_poly.entity_id
_entity_poly.type
_entity_poly.pdbx_seq_one_letter_code
_entity_poly.pdbx_strand_id
1 'polypeptide(L)'
;MKKYLIILLSVVSCNLATKEKNSTDGSEAIALTSVDSMRIKGFIQKAFSTPLHSLEHQQFLDSALAIQPNNGWLWQQKAMPLYKARKYQLGKPFLEKAVEHDPKKWLDYSGFMRCIFSKDYIKSISEFMRAKKDYGDGYVMDHTYNFYIGLDYLQLNQFSKAKEFLLLSKEQQFKDFPNDPPQEACHYLDWYYLGIADFELGNYQEAIESFNMSLMVYENFADALYFKGRSMTKLGDVEEGAKWEKQAFQNGDNTINE
;
A
#
# COMPACT_ATOMS: atom_id res chain seq x y z
N MET A 1 12.70 -33.72 59.64
CA MET A 1 11.30 -33.37 59.93
C MET A 1 11.13 -31.87 59.70
N LYS A 2 10.61 -31.50 58.55
CA LYS A 2 10.32 -30.09 58.20
C LYS A 2 8.81 -29.87 58.33
N LYS A 3 8.43 -28.95 59.22
CA LYS A 3 7.06 -28.57 59.46
C LYS A 3 6.66 -27.58 58.36
N TYR A 4 5.58 -27.88 57.63
CA TYR A 4 4.94 -26.97 56.71
C TYR A 4 3.92 -26.13 57.48
N LEU A 5 4.08 -24.80 57.40
CA LEU A 5 3.18 -23.83 57.95
C LEU A 5 2.17 -23.48 56.86
N ILE A 6 0.91 -23.86 57.06
CA ILE A 6 -0.23 -23.53 56.17
C ILE A 6 -0.76 -22.18 56.65
N ILE A 7 -0.57 -21.15 55.83
CA ILE A 7 -1.23 -19.85 56.04
C ILE A 7 -2.54 -19.84 55.26
N LEU A 8 -3.66 -19.88 55.98
CA LEU A 8 -4.99 -19.58 55.44
C LEU A 8 -5.12 -18.09 55.14
N LEU A 9 -5.19 -17.70 53.90
CA LEU A 9 -5.59 -16.35 53.49
C LEU A 9 -7.13 -16.35 53.28
N SER A 10 -7.81 -15.67 54.19
CA SER A 10 -9.24 -15.38 54.07
C SER A 10 -9.44 -14.31 52.96
N VAL A 11 -10.15 -14.69 51.92
CA VAL A 11 -10.57 -13.81 50.83
C VAL A 11 -11.77 -13.00 51.33
N VAL A 12 -11.54 -11.73 51.64
CA VAL A 12 -12.62 -10.76 51.84
C VAL A 12 -13.09 -10.32 50.45
N SER A 13 -14.28 -10.76 50.07
CA SER A 13 -14.96 -10.32 48.86
C SER A 13 -15.50 -8.90 49.07
N CYS A 14 -14.78 -7.91 48.51
CA CYS A 14 -15.31 -6.56 48.35
C CYS A 14 -16.05 -6.49 47.01
N ASN A 15 -17.37 -6.50 47.05
CA ASN A 15 -18.20 -6.11 45.93
C ASN A 15 -18.03 -4.62 45.64
N LEU A 16 -17.14 -4.28 44.71
CA LEU A 16 -17.12 -2.97 44.06
C LEU A 16 -18.06 -3.02 42.86
N ALA A 17 -19.24 -2.42 43.05
CA ALA A 17 -20.15 -2.11 41.97
C ALA A 17 -19.43 -1.14 41.01
N THR A 18 -18.88 -1.64 39.91
CA THR A 18 -18.42 -0.82 38.80
C THR A 18 -19.66 -0.21 38.12
N LYS A 19 -19.88 1.08 38.37
CA LYS A 19 -20.74 1.91 37.54
C LYS A 19 -20.18 1.93 36.16
N GLU A 20 -20.80 1.16 35.23
CA GLU A 20 -20.62 1.35 33.81
C GLU A 20 -20.97 2.82 33.49
N LYS A 21 -19.96 3.61 33.15
CA LYS A 21 -20.16 4.84 32.42
C LYS A 21 -20.56 4.45 30.99
N ASN A 22 -21.84 4.41 30.73
CA ASN A 22 -22.37 4.51 29.39
C ASN A 22 -21.93 5.86 28.82
N SER A 23 -20.81 5.88 28.08
CA SER A 23 -20.52 6.94 27.14
C SER A 23 -21.40 6.70 25.92
N THR A 24 -22.61 7.24 25.97
CA THR A 24 -23.44 7.47 24.80
C THR A 24 -22.77 8.55 23.97
N ASP A 25 -21.78 8.17 23.16
CA ASP A 25 -21.42 8.95 21.98
C ASP A 25 -22.42 8.56 20.90
N GLY A 26 -23.58 9.21 21.01
CA GLY A 26 -24.71 8.99 20.11
C GLY A 26 -24.59 9.83 18.86
N SER A 27 -23.69 9.48 17.95
CA SER A 27 -23.95 9.75 16.56
C SER A 27 -24.90 8.66 16.05
N GLU A 28 -26.21 8.81 16.29
CA GLU A 28 -27.22 8.08 15.54
C GLU A 28 -26.92 8.28 14.05
N ALA A 29 -26.49 7.22 13.38
CA ALA A 29 -26.40 7.20 11.94
C ALA A 29 -27.83 7.44 11.41
N ILE A 30 -28.12 8.67 11.00
CA ILE A 30 -29.43 9.03 10.42
C ILE A 30 -29.62 8.12 9.22
N ALA A 31 -30.57 7.20 9.33
CA ALA A 31 -30.88 6.27 8.24
C ALA A 31 -31.34 7.10 7.03
N LEU A 32 -30.65 6.94 5.90
CA LEU A 32 -30.99 7.63 4.66
C LEU A 32 -32.42 7.27 4.23
N THR A 33 -33.21 8.28 3.97
CA THR A 33 -34.55 8.07 3.38
C THR A 33 -34.41 7.56 1.94
N SER A 34 -35.48 6.94 1.42
CA SER A 34 -35.54 6.55 -0.01
C SER A 34 -35.38 7.78 -0.94
N VAL A 35 -35.91 8.94 -0.53
CA VAL A 35 -35.79 10.21 -1.24
C VAL A 35 -34.34 10.68 -1.25
N ASP A 36 -33.64 10.64 -0.13
CA ASP A 36 -32.24 11.03 -0.04
C ASP A 36 -31.35 10.12 -0.89
N SER A 37 -31.60 8.82 -0.86
CA SER A 37 -30.90 7.85 -1.71
C SER A 37 -31.07 8.15 -3.20
N MET A 38 -32.29 8.52 -3.65
CA MET A 38 -32.55 8.93 -5.03
C MET A 38 -31.85 10.25 -5.39
N ARG A 39 -31.84 11.22 -4.49
CA ARG A 39 -31.16 12.51 -4.70
C ARG A 39 -29.64 12.31 -4.84
N ILE A 40 -29.02 11.51 -3.94
CA ILE A 40 -27.60 11.17 -4.00
C ILE A 40 -27.28 10.51 -5.35
N LYS A 41 -28.03 9.49 -5.77
CA LYS A 41 -27.85 8.85 -7.09
C LYS A 41 -27.95 9.85 -8.23
N GLY A 42 -28.93 10.78 -8.19
CA GLY A 42 -29.09 11.83 -9.18
C GLY A 42 -27.88 12.77 -9.25
N PHE A 43 -27.30 13.19 -8.11
CA PHE A 43 -26.11 14.01 -8.09
C PHE A 43 -24.87 13.25 -8.60
N ILE A 44 -24.71 11.98 -8.22
CA ILE A 44 -23.63 11.13 -8.74
C ILE A 44 -23.73 11.01 -10.26
N GLN A 45 -24.92 10.71 -10.80
CA GLN A 45 -25.13 10.61 -12.25
C GLN A 45 -24.78 11.93 -12.96
N LYS A 46 -25.18 13.07 -12.41
CA LYS A 46 -24.81 14.38 -12.95
C LYS A 46 -23.31 14.61 -12.91
N ALA A 47 -22.66 14.31 -11.79
CA ALA A 47 -21.20 14.43 -11.68
C ALA A 47 -20.50 13.63 -12.79
N PHE A 48 -20.85 12.36 -12.96
CA PHE A 48 -20.24 11.50 -13.98
C PHE A 48 -20.64 11.83 -15.44
N SER A 49 -21.66 12.70 -15.62
CA SER A 49 -22.03 13.23 -16.95
C SER A 49 -21.28 14.51 -17.31
N THR A 50 -20.52 15.09 -16.39
CA THR A 50 -19.70 16.29 -16.60
C THR A 50 -18.23 15.92 -16.81
N PRO A 51 -17.42 16.79 -17.45
CA PRO A 51 -15.98 16.55 -17.55
C PRO A 51 -15.33 16.36 -16.17
N LEU A 52 -14.50 15.34 -16.02
CA LEU A 52 -13.90 14.92 -14.75
C LEU A 52 -13.23 16.07 -13.97
N HIS A 53 -12.60 17.00 -14.67
CA HIS A 53 -11.85 18.12 -14.07
C HIS A 53 -12.66 19.43 -14.00
N SER A 54 -13.97 19.38 -14.27
CA SER A 54 -14.83 20.56 -14.22
C SER A 54 -15.21 20.91 -12.77
N LEU A 55 -15.57 22.17 -12.57
CA LEU A 55 -16.11 22.64 -11.29
C LEU A 55 -17.46 21.99 -11.00
N GLU A 56 -18.28 21.81 -12.03
CA GLU A 56 -19.61 21.18 -11.93
C GLU A 56 -19.51 19.75 -11.39
N HIS A 57 -18.50 18.97 -11.83
CA HIS A 57 -18.23 17.63 -11.32
C HIS A 57 -18.07 17.68 -9.80
N GLN A 58 -17.22 18.58 -9.30
CA GLN A 58 -16.97 18.74 -7.86
C GLN A 58 -18.23 19.22 -7.11
N GLN A 59 -18.98 20.15 -7.66
CA GLN A 59 -20.21 20.70 -7.06
C GLN A 59 -21.31 19.65 -6.92
N PHE A 60 -21.46 18.75 -7.89
CA PHE A 60 -22.43 17.66 -7.78
C PHE A 60 -22.02 16.65 -6.69
N LEU A 61 -20.73 16.35 -6.56
CA LEU A 61 -20.23 15.52 -5.45
C LEU A 61 -20.44 16.22 -4.09
N ASP A 62 -20.24 17.54 -4.00
CA ASP A 62 -20.55 18.32 -2.80
C ASP A 62 -22.03 18.25 -2.44
N SER A 63 -22.91 18.32 -3.45
CA SER A 63 -24.35 18.19 -3.24
C SER A 63 -24.76 16.81 -2.71
N ALA A 64 -24.09 15.76 -3.15
CA ALA A 64 -24.27 14.40 -2.62
C ALA A 64 -23.74 14.28 -1.18
N LEU A 65 -22.55 14.84 -0.89
CA LEU A 65 -21.95 14.88 0.43
C LEU A 65 -22.72 15.73 1.43
N ALA A 66 -23.43 16.78 0.99
CA ALA A 66 -24.33 17.54 1.85
C ALA A 66 -25.48 16.69 2.43
N ILE A 67 -25.86 15.61 1.73
CA ILE A 67 -26.89 14.66 2.20
C ILE A 67 -26.22 13.53 3.01
N GLN A 68 -25.05 13.04 2.58
CA GLN A 68 -24.34 11.93 3.24
C GLN A 68 -22.86 12.28 3.47
N PRO A 69 -22.56 13.13 4.47
CA PRO A 69 -21.19 13.63 4.72
C PRO A 69 -20.19 12.54 5.14
N ASN A 70 -20.67 11.43 5.67
CA ASN A 70 -19.85 10.29 6.12
C ASN A 70 -19.64 9.22 5.03
N ASN A 71 -19.94 9.51 3.77
CA ASN A 71 -19.74 8.58 2.67
C ASN A 71 -18.29 8.63 2.17
N GLY A 72 -17.44 7.69 2.62
CA GLY A 72 -16.03 7.60 2.24
C GLY A 72 -15.82 7.46 0.72
N TRP A 73 -16.73 6.79 0.01
CA TRP A 73 -16.63 6.68 -1.45
C TRP A 73 -16.79 8.04 -2.16
N LEU A 74 -17.73 8.88 -1.73
CA LEU A 74 -17.91 10.22 -2.30
C LEU A 74 -16.67 11.10 -2.08
N TRP A 75 -16.05 11.01 -0.89
CA TRP A 75 -14.81 11.71 -0.60
C TRP A 75 -13.66 11.24 -1.50
N GLN A 76 -13.54 9.93 -1.71
CA GLN A 76 -12.55 9.38 -2.65
C GLN A 76 -12.81 9.86 -4.08
N GLN A 77 -14.07 9.92 -4.55
CA GLN A 77 -14.41 10.45 -5.86
C GLN A 77 -14.03 11.93 -6.02
N LYS A 78 -14.07 12.72 -4.96
CA LYS A 78 -13.57 14.11 -4.98
C LYS A 78 -12.05 14.18 -5.09
N ALA A 79 -11.33 13.24 -4.48
CA ALA A 79 -9.87 13.20 -4.54
C ALA A 79 -9.35 12.86 -5.95
N MET A 80 -9.99 11.90 -6.64
CA MET A 80 -9.47 11.31 -7.87
C MET A 80 -9.19 12.30 -9.01
N PRO A 81 -10.08 13.26 -9.34
CA PRO A 81 -9.78 14.25 -10.38
C PRO A 81 -8.53 15.07 -10.09
N LEU A 82 -8.30 15.37 -8.81
CA LEU A 82 -7.15 16.14 -8.36
C LEU A 82 -5.85 15.33 -8.46
N TYR A 83 -5.90 14.05 -8.07
CA TYR A 83 -4.76 13.14 -8.26
C TYR A 83 -4.43 12.93 -9.73
N LYS A 84 -5.42 12.71 -10.60
CA LYS A 84 -5.23 12.59 -12.05
C LYS A 84 -4.67 13.89 -12.68
N ALA A 85 -5.01 15.05 -12.11
CA ALA A 85 -4.45 16.34 -12.51
C ALA A 85 -3.11 16.66 -11.84
N ARG A 86 -2.49 15.71 -11.11
CA ARG A 86 -1.26 15.87 -10.32
C ARG A 86 -1.35 16.96 -9.24
N LYS A 87 -2.55 17.35 -8.82
CA LYS A 87 -2.83 18.34 -7.76
C LYS A 87 -2.91 17.64 -6.40
N TYR A 88 -1.90 16.89 -6.02
CA TYR A 88 -1.90 15.98 -4.87
C TYR A 88 -2.22 16.69 -3.55
N GLN A 89 -1.65 17.89 -3.33
CA GLN A 89 -1.88 18.65 -2.09
C GLN A 89 -3.36 19.04 -1.90
N LEU A 90 -4.09 19.27 -3.00
CA LEU A 90 -5.52 19.54 -2.96
C LEU A 90 -6.37 18.28 -2.83
N GLY A 91 -5.87 17.15 -3.32
CA GLY A 91 -6.56 15.86 -3.26
C GLY A 91 -6.42 15.14 -1.91
N LYS A 92 -5.27 15.31 -1.22
CA LYS A 92 -4.97 14.65 0.06
C LYS A 92 -6.08 14.80 1.11
N PRO A 93 -6.61 16.02 1.41
CA PRO A 93 -7.65 16.17 2.44
C PRO A 93 -8.92 15.37 2.14
N PHE A 94 -9.30 15.22 0.87
CA PHE A 94 -10.46 14.43 0.49
C PHE A 94 -10.21 12.93 0.65
N LEU A 95 -9.01 12.47 0.34
CA LEU A 95 -8.63 11.07 0.56
C LEU A 95 -8.55 10.75 2.07
N GLU A 96 -8.06 11.67 2.89
CA GLU A 96 -8.07 11.55 4.36
C GLU A 96 -9.49 11.45 4.92
N LYS A 97 -10.45 12.22 4.37
CA LYS A 97 -11.87 12.07 4.71
C LYS A 97 -12.44 10.70 4.30
N ALA A 98 -12.03 10.16 3.14
CA ALA A 98 -12.43 8.81 2.77
C ALA A 98 -11.95 7.77 3.79
N VAL A 99 -10.68 7.86 4.23
CA VAL A 99 -10.10 6.99 5.28
C VAL A 99 -10.78 7.21 6.63
N GLU A 100 -11.10 8.46 7.01
CA GLU A 100 -11.79 8.77 8.27
C GLU A 100 -13.15 8.06 8.36
N HIS A 101 -13.91 8.03 7.27
CA HIS A 101 -15.26 7.49 7.26
C HIS A 101 -15.36 6.00 6.96
N ASP A 102 -14.38 5.43 6.23
CA ASP A 102 -14.32 3.99 5.94
C ASP A 102 -12.86 3.54 5.84
N PRO A 103 -12.17 3.42 7.00
CA PRO A 103 -10.75 3.07 7.02
C PRO A 103 -10.48 1.66 6.47
N LYS A 104 -11.40 0.71 6.65
CA LYS A 104 -11.23 -0.65 6.14
C LYS A 104 -11.11 -0.69 4.62
N LYS A 105 -11.81 0.22 3.94
CA LYS A 105 -11.87 0.27 2.48
C LYS A 105 -10.81 1.18 1.86
N TRP A 106 -10.39 2.24 2.57
CA TRP A 106 -9.62 3.31 1.96
C TRP A 106 -8.21 3.50 2.51
N LEU A 107 -7.86 2.81 3.62
CA LEU A 107 -6.58 3.03 4.27
C LEU A 107 -5.41 2.51 3.42
N ASP A 108 -5.50 1.30 2.88
CA ASP A 108 -4.51 0.71 1.99
C ASP A 108 -4.45 1.45 0.64
N TYR A 109 -5.61 1.82 0.10
CA TYR A 109 -5.69 2.64 -1.11
C TYR A 109 -5.03 4.02 -0.90
N SER A 110 -5.21 4.65 0.27
CA SER A 110 -4.53 5.90 0.61
C SER A 110 -3.02 5.72 0.69
N GLY A 111 -2.55 4.64 1.32
CA GLY A 111 -1.14 4.26 1.34
C GLY A 111 -0.56 4.15 -0.07
N PHE A 112 -1.22 3.40 -0.95
CA PHE A 112 -0.84 3.28 -2.36
C PHE A 112 -0.77 4.65 -3.06
N MET A 113 -1.79 5.49 -2.91
CA MET A 113 -1.83 6.83 -3.51
C MET A 113 -0.71 7.75 -2.99
N ARG A 114 -0.28 7.54 -1.74
CA ARG A 114 0.85 8.27 -1.15
C ARG A 114 2.20 7.76 -1.66
N CYS A 115 2.37 6.46 -1.75
CA CYS A 115 3.60 5.83 -2.28
C CYS A 115 3.82 6.25 -3.73
N ILE A 116 2.86 5.94 -4.59
CA ILE A 116 3.06 6.02 -6.04
C ILE A 116 2.91 7.45 -6.58
N PHE A 117 1.93 8.21 -6.11
CA PHE A 117 1.61 9.50 -6.71
C PHE A 117 2.16 10.69 -5.93
N SER A 118 1.82 10.82 -4.64
CA SER A 118 2.19 12.02 -3.89
C SER A 118 3.56 11.94 -3.22
N LYS A 119 4.24 10.80 -3.30
CA LYS A 119 5.60 10.56 -2.76
C LYS A 119 5.73 10.88 -1.27
N ASP A 120 4.65 10.65 -0.52
CA ASP A 120 4.58 10.86 0.93
C ASP A 120 4.89 9.55 1.65
N TYR A 121 6.13 9.06 1.47
CA TYR A 121 6.58 7.72 1.83
C TYR A 121 6.40 7.41 3.33
N ILE A 122 6.70 8.36 4.21
CA ILE A 122 6.55 8.14 5.67
C ILE A 122 5.09 7.92 6.04
N LYS A 123 4.18 8.70 5.46
CA LYS A 123 2.75 8.55 5.73
C LYS A 123 2.20 7.28 5.08
N SER A 124 2.68 6.92 3.88
CA SER A 124 2.37 5.66 3.20
C SER A 124 2.72 4.45 4.09
N ILE A 125 3.95 4.38 4.59
CA ILE A 125 4.38 3.33 5.53
C ILE A 125 3.44 3.27 6.74
N SER A 126 3.13 4.42 7.34
CA SER A 126 2.25 4.49 8.51
C SER A 126 0.84 3.94 8.22
N GLU A 127 0.29 4.23 7.05
CA GLU A 127 -1.04 3.77 6.64
C GLU A 127 -1.05 2.27 6.35
N PHE A 128 -0.05 1.74 5.64
CA PHE A 128 0.07 0.30 5.41
C PHE A 128 0.34 -0.48 6.71
N MET A 129 1.20 0.01 7.59
CA MET A 129 1.42 -0.62 8.90
C MET A 129 0.15 -0.63 9.75
N ARG A 130 -0.66 0.42 9.69
CA ARG A 130 -1.96 0.47 10.34
C ARG A 130 -2.94 -0.50 9.69
N ALA A 131 -3.00 -0.58 8.35
CA ALA A 131 -3.84 -1.53 7.63
C ALA A 131 -3.51 -2.98 8.03
N LYS A 132 -2.22 -3.33 8.08
CA LYS A 132 -1.74 -4.64 8.54
C LYS A 132 -2.15 -4.94 9.98
N LYS A 133 -2.00 -3.96 10.88
CA LYS A 133 -2.37 -4.12 12.29
C LYS A 133 -3.87 -4.32 12.47
N ASP A 134 -4.69 -3.53 11.79
CA ASP A 134 -6.13 -3.45 12.04
C ASP A 134 -6.91 -4.51 11.23
N TYR A 135 -6.38 -4.93 10.06
CA TYR A 135 -7.09 -5.77 9.09
C TYR A 135 -6.29 -6.99 8.60
N GLY A 136 -5.01 -7.10 8.96
CA GLY A 136 -4.11 -8.17 8.49
C GLY A 136 -3.35 -7.80 7.22
N ASP A 137 -2.53 -8.72 6.76
CA ASP A 137 -1.83 -8.60 5.47
C ASP A 137 -2.84 -8.60 4.32
N GLY A 138 -2.54 -7.85 3.27
CA GLY A 138 -3.45 -7.73 2.13
C GLY A 138 -2.75 -7.23 0.87
N TYR A 139 -3.58 -6.98 -0.14
CA TYR A 139 -3.18 -6.50 -1.46
C TYR A 139 -3.94 -5.23 -1.81
N VAL A 140 -3.28 -4.33 -2.52
CA VAL A 140 -3.91 -3.20 -3.21
C VAL A 140 -3.23 -3.03 -4.56
N MET A 141 -4.00 -2.83 -5.63
CA MET A 141 -3.48 -2.63 -7.01
C MET A 141 -2.43 -3.70 -7.38
N ASP A 142 -2.77 -4.96 -7.17
CA ASP A 142 -2.00 -6.17 -7.53
C ASP A 142 -0.72 -6.43 -6.72
N HIS A 143 -0.37 -5.59 -5.74
CA HIS A 143 0.79 -5.77 -4.89
C HIS A 143 0.42 -5.86 -3.41
N THR A 144 1.26 -6.56 -2.62
CA THR A 144 1.11 -6.67 -1.17
C THR A 144 1.37 -5.32 -0.48
N TYR A 145 0.84 -5.15 0.73
CA TYR A 145 1.21 -3.99 1.57
C TYR A 145 2.72 -3.96 1.87
N ASN A 146 3.33 -5.15 2.04
CA ASN A 146 4.77 -5.28 2.27
C ASN A 146 5.60 -4.79 1.07
N PHE A 147 5.15 -5.03 -0.16
CA PHE A 147 5.77 -4.50 -1.36
C PHE A 147 5.86 -2.95 -1.33
N TYR A 148 4.74 -2.26 -1.06
CA TYR A 148 4.73 -0.80 -1.02
C TYR A 148 5.57 -0.24 0.14
N ILE A 149 5.55 -0.88 1.32
CA ILE A 149 6.42 -0.50 2.44
C ILE A 149 7.90 -0.65 2.05
N GLY A 150 8.25 -1.74 1.38
CA GLY A 150 9.60 -1.97 0.85
C GLY A 150 10.00 -0.90 -0.17
N LEU A 151 9.11 -0.56 -1.09
CA LEU A 151 9.31 0.48 -2.08
C LEU A 151 9.50 1.87 -1.42
N ASP A 152 8.68 2.20 -0.42
CA ASP A 152 8.81 3.44 0.34
C ASP A 152 10.17 3.52 1.05
N TYR A 153 10.64 2.42 1.65
CA TYR A 153 11.96 2.37 2.29
C TYR A 153 13.12 2.49 1.28
N LEU A 154 12.99 1.95 0.06
CA LEU A 154 13.95 2.19 -1.02
C LEU A 154 14.06 3.69 -1.32
N GLN A 155 12.94 4.39 -1.48
CA GLN A 155 12.89 5.81 -1.75
C GLN A 155 13.46 6.67 -0.60
N LEU A 156 13.43 6.14 0.62
CA LEU A 156 14.03 6.78 1.81
C LEU A 156 15.51 6.37 2.03
N ASN A 157 16.11 5.63 1.11
CA ASN A 157 17.47 5.07 1.20
C ASN A 157 17.69 4.20 2.46
N GLN A 158 16.64 3.55 2.97
CA GLN A 158 16.70 2.62 4.09
C GLN A 158 16.74 1.17 3.56
N PHE A 159 17.79 0.84 2.81
CA PHE A 159 17.89 -0.38 1.98
C PHE A 159 17.74 -1.68 2.79
N SER A 160 18.25 -1.74 4.02
CA SER A 160 18.09 -2.94 4.87
C SER A 160 16.63 -3.19 5.23
N LYS A 161 15.85 -2.13 5.55
CA LYS A 161 14.42 -2.25 5.81
C LYS A 161 13.64 -2.55 4.52
N ALA A 162 14.04 -1.93 3.42
CA ALA A 162 13.45 -2.22 2.12
C ALA A 162 13.56 -3.72 1.80
N LYS A 163 14.75 -4.30 1.94
CA LYS A 163 14.99 -5.73 1.76
C LYS A 163 14.11 -6.58 2.68
N GLU A 164 14.03 -6.21 3.97
CA GLU A 164 13.18 -6.92 4.95
C GLU A 164 11.72 -7.00 4.47
N PHE A 165 11.12 -5.87 4.11
CA PHE A 165 9.72 -5.83 3.70
C PHE A 165 9.47 -6.48 2.33
N LEU A 166 10.41 -6.38 1.39
CA LEU A 166 10.32 -7.07 0.10
C LEU A 166 10.43 -8.59 0.26
N LEU A 167 11.22 -9.09 1.21
CA LEU A 167 11.24 -10.50 1.57
C LEU A 167 9.91 -10.95 2.19
N LEU A 168 9.31 -10.14 3.09
CA LEU A 168 7.98 -10.42 3.63
C LEU A 168 6.91 -10.43 2.53
N SER A 169 7.01 -9.54 1.54
CA SER A 169 6.13 -9.55 0.36
C SER A 169 6.23 -10.88 -0.40
N LYS A 170 7.44 -11.31 -0.69
CA LYS A 170 7.73 -12.58 -1.36
C LYS A 170 7.20 -13.78 -0.57
N GLU A 171 7.45 -13.83 0.73
CA GLU A 171 6.96 -14.92 1.60
C GLU A 171 5.43 -14.99 1.62
N GLN A 172 4.76 -13.85 1.67
CA GLN A 172 3.30 -13.78 1.58
C GLN A 172 2.81 -14.37 0.26
N GLN A 173 3.37 -13.95 -0.87
CA GLN A 173 2.97 -14.41 -2.20
C GLN A 173 3.22 -15.91 -2.39
N PHE A 174 4.35 -16.46 -1.92
CA PHE A 174 4.61 -17.89 -1.94
C PHE A 174 3.61 -18.69 -1.11
N LYS A 175 3.14 -18.13 0.00
CA LYS A 175 2.11 -18.74 0.83
C LYS A 175 0.73 -18.69 0.17
N ASP A 176 0.43 -17.58 -0.52
CA ASP A 176 -0.86 -17.36 -1.16
C ASP A 176 -0.97 -18.11 -2.50
N PHE A 177 0.16 -18.33 -3.20
CA PHE A 177 0.25 -19.02 -4.49
C PHE A 177 1.20 -20.25 -4.44
N PRO A 178 0.91 -21.26 -3.59
CA PRO A 178 1.85 -22.36 -3.30
C PRO A 178 2.03 -23.34 -4.47
N ASN A 179 1.17 -23.28 -5.49
CA ASN A 179 1.22 -24.17 -6.65
C ASN A 179 1.89 -23.51 -7.87
N ASP A 180 2.20 -22.24 -7.80
CA ASP A 180 2.82 -21.51 -8.90
C ASP A 180 4.35 -21.69 -8.87
N PRO A 181 5.02 -21.70 -10.02
CA PRO A 181 6.48 -21.68 -10.06
C PRO A 181 7.02 -20.46 -9.30
N PRO A 182 8.17 -20.56 -8.60
CA PRO A 182 8.69 -19.49 -7.76
C PRO A 182 8.80 -18.11 -8.45
N GLN A 183 9.14 -18.10 -9.75
CA GLN A 183 9.22 -16.85 -10.52
C GLN A 183 7.84 -16.22 -10.82
N GLU A 184 6.77 -17.04 -10.88
CA GLU A 184 5.41 -16.60 -11.18
C GLU A 184 4.58 -16.36 -9.93
N ALA A 185 4.91 -17.03 -8.81
CA ALA A 185 4.27 -16.83 -7.52
C ALA A 185 4.42 -15.39 -7.01
N CYS A 186 5.49 -14.68 -7.44
CA CYS A 186 5.69 -13.26 -7.14
C CYS A 186 5.66 -12.44 -8.43
N HIS A 187 5.08 -11.26 -8.37
CA HIS A 187 5.14 -10.32 -9.48
C HIS A 187 6.60 -9.95 -9.81
N TYR A 188 6.94 -9.77 -11.11
CA TYR A 188 8.32 -9.50 -11.54
C TYR A 188 8.94 -8.25 -10.88
N LEU A 189 8.13 -7.27 -10.50
CA LEU A 189 8.60 -6.08 -9.76
C LEU A 189 9.03 -6.38 -8.32
N ASP A 190 8.45 -7.39 -7.66
CA ASP A 190 8.91 -7.80 -6.31
C ASP A 190 10.35 -8.30 -6.39
N TRP A 191 10.65 -9.14 -7.38
CA TRP A 191 12.00 -9.62 -7.64
C TRP A 191 12.95 -8.47 -8.03
N TYR A 192 12.50 -7.58 -8.91
CA TYR A 192 13.30 -6.44 -9.33
C TYR A 192 13.69 -5.53 -8.17
N TYR A 193 12.72 -5.09 -7.35
CA TYR A 193 13.01 -4.19 -6.23
C TYR A 193 13.78 -4.87 -5.11
N LEU A 194 13.63 -6.18 -4.90
CA LEU A 194 14.51 -6.95 -4.02
C LEU A 194 15.95 -6.92 -4.53
N GLY A 195 16.15 -7.11 -5.84
CA GLY A 195 17.46 -6.97 -6.48
C GLY A 195 18.05 -5.56 -6.32
N ILE A 196 17.23 -4.51 -6.43
CA ILE A 196 17.67 -3.12 -6.16
C ILE A 196 18.11 -2.96 -4.71
N ALA A 197 17.34 -3.48 -3.74
CA ALA A 197 17.73 -3.40 -2.33
C ALA A 197 19.06 -4.10 -2.07
N ASP A 198 19.28 -5.27 -2.67
CA ASP A 198 20.53 -6.01 -2.57
C ASP A 198 21.70 -5.29 -3.27
N PHE A 199 21.46 -4.71 -4.43
CA PHE A 199 22.46 -3.90 -5.16
C PHE A 199 22.96 -2.72 -4.32
N GLU A 200 22.04 -1.97 -3.71
CA GLU A 200 22.37 -0.81 -2.86
C GLU A 200 23.07 -1.21 -1.55
N LEU A 201 22.84 -2.44 -1.06
CA LEU A 201 23.55 -3.01 0.09
C LEU A 201 24.93 -3.60 -0.28
N GLY A 202 25.28 -3.67 -1.58
CA GLY A 202 26.52 -4.28 -2.05
C GLY A 202 26.46 -5.81 -2.17
N ASN A 203 25.31 -6.42 -2.01
CA ASN A 203 25.06 -7.86 -2.15
C ASN A 203 24.84 -8.19 -3.63
N TYR A 204 25.86 -7.99 -4.46
CA TYR A 204 25.72 -8.03 -5.91
C TYR A 204 25.34 -9.40 -6.46
N GLN A 205 25.75 -10.50 -5.79
CA GLN A 205 25.40 -11.84 -6.23
C GLN A 205 23.90 -12.11 -6.02
N GLU A 206 23.38 -11.77 -4.86
CA GLU A 206 21.96 -11.89 -4.51
C GLU A 206 21.10 -10.98 -5.41
N ALA A 207 21.61 -9.79 -5.73
CA ALA A 207 20.96 -8.88 -6.66
C ALA A 207 20.80 -9.53 -8.06
N ILE A 208 21.87 -10.16 -8.60
CA ILE A 208 21.82 -10.87 -9.88
C ILE A 208 20.77 -11.99 -9.86
N GLU A 209 20.70 -12.76 -8.77
CA GLU A 209 19.70 -13.82 -8.61
C GLU A 209 18.27 -13.26 -8.66
N SER A 210 18.02 -12.18 -7.96
CA SER A 210 16.72 -11.49 -7.94
C SER A 210 16.37 -10.91 -9.34
N PHE A 211 17.32 -10.28 -10.02
CA PHE A 211 17.10 -9.79 -11.39
C PHE A 211 16.86 -10.94 -12.37
N ASN A 212 17.54 -12.09 -12.23
CA ASN A 212 17.25 -13.26 -13.05
C ASN A 212 15.81 -13.74 -12.85
N MET A 213 15.29 -13.78 -11.62
CA MET A 213 13.91 -14.16 -11.35
C MET A 213 12.92 -13.18 -12.01
N SER A 214 13.19 -11.89 -11.92
CA SER A 214 12.41 -10.87 -12.63
C SER A 214 12.39 -11.07 -14.13
N LEU A 215 13.56 -11.36 -14.74
CA LEU A 215 13.73 -11.57 -16.17
C LEU A 215 13.14 -12.89 -16.66
N MET A 216 12.96 -13.90 -15.80
CA MET A 216 12.23 -15.11 -16.16
C MET A 216 10.75 -14.85 -16.43
N VAL A 217 10.17 -13.84 -15.78
CA VAL A 217 8.76 -13.42 -15.99
C VAL A 217 8.65 -12.38 -17.09
N TYR A 218 9.58 -11.42 -17.12
CA TYR A 218 9.61 -10.36 -18.12
C TYR A 218 11.01 -10.26 -18.75
N GLU A 219 11.26 -11.08 -19.78
CA GLU A 219 12.57 -11.28 -20.40
C GLU A 219 13.26 -9.99 -20.87
N ASN A 220 12.49 -9.04 -21.39
CA ASN A 220 13.02 -7.81 -21.98
C ASN A 220 12.93 -6.60 -21.02
N PHE A 221 12.75 -6.80 -19.73
CA PHE A 221 12.65 -5.74 -18.76
C PHE A 221 13.97 -4.98 -18.63
N ALA A 222 14.05 -3.81 -19.26
CA ALA A 222 15.29 -3.05 -19.44
C ALA A 222 15.97 -2.67 -18.12
N ASP A 223 15.19 -2.28 -17.09
CA ASP A 223 15.74 -1.91 -15.80
C ASP A 223 16.42 -3.10 -15.10
N ALA A 224 15.82 -4.29 -15.15
CA ALA A 224 16.42 -5.50 -14.56
C ALA A 224 17.67 -5.94 -15.34
N LEU A 225 17.67 -5.87 -16.68
CA LEU A 225 18.85 -6.12 -17.50
C LEU A 225 20.00 -5.17 -17.15
N TYR A 226 19.71 -3.88 -17.01
CA TYR A 226 20.70 -2.86 -16.66
C TYR A 226 21.33 -3.11 -15.30
N PHE A 227 20.53 -3.27 -14.25
CA PHE A 227 21.06 -3.48 -12.90
C PHE A 227 21.75 -4.83 -12.73
N LYS A 228 21.33 -5.87 -13.46
CA LYS A 228 22.07 -7.13 -13.55
C LYS A 228 23.47 -6.90 -14.13
N GLY A 229 23.58 -6.19 -15.26
CA GLY A 229 24.88 -5.84 -15.85
C GLY A 229 25.76 -5.04 -14.90
N ARG A 230 25.18 -4.03 -14.22
CA ARG A 230 25.88 -3.25 -13.19
C ARG A 230 26.39 -4.11 -12.04
N SER A 231 25.58 -5.08 -11.58
CA SER A 231 25.97 -6.00 -10.50
C SER A 231 27.16 -6.88 -10.91
N MET A 232 27.15 -7.42 -12.15
CA MET A 232 28.27 -8.19 -12.69
C MET A 232 29.54 -7.36 -12.77
N THR A 233 29.45 -6.13 -13.27
CA THR A 233 30.57 -5.19 -13.31
C THR A 233 31.13 -4.92 -11.91
N LYS A 234 30.30 -4.80 -10.87
CA LYS A 234 30.72 -4.64 -9.48
C LYS A 234 31.45 -5.85 -8.92
N LEU A 235 31.12 -7.06 -9.39
CA LEU A 235 31.82 -8.31 -9.04
C LEU A 235 33.13 -8.51 -9.83
N GLY A 236 33.42 -7.65 -10.80
CA GLY A 236 34.63 -7.70 -11.62
C GLY A 236 34.43 -8.31 -13.01
N ASP A 237 33.26 -8.81 -13.33
CA ASP A 237 32.92 -9.34 -14.65
C ASP A 237 32.44 -8.22 -15.59
N VAL A 238 33.39 -7.35 -15.95
CA VAL A 238 33.11 -6.12 -16.71
C VAL A 238 32.63 -6.41 -18.13
N GLU A 239 33.19 -7.46 -18.76
CA GLU A 239 32.83 -7.78 -20.15
C GLU A 239 31.38 -8.29 -20.26
N GLU A 240 30.99 -9.23 -19.39
CA GLU A 240 29.64 -9.77 -19.37
C GLU A 240 28.64 -8.69 -18.89
N GLY A 241 29.00 -7.90 -17.88
CA GLY A 241 28.21 -6.76 -17.43
C GLY A 241 27.87 -5.79 -18.56
N ALA A 242 28.87 -5.43 -19.38
CA ALA A 242 28.66 -4.54 -20.54
C ALA A 242 27.71 -5.15 -21.60
N LYS A 243 27.68 -6.48 -21.76
CA LYS A 243 26.72 -7.12 -22.69
C LYS A 243 25.27 -6.95 -22.19
N TRP A 244 25.03 -7.16 -20.90
CA TRP A 244 23.70 -6.97 -20.30
C TRP A 244 23.26 -5.50 -20.33
N GLU A 245 24.15 -4.54 -20.02
CA GLU A 245 23.86 -3.11 -20.14
C GLU A 245 23.50 -2.74 -21.59
N LYS A 246 24.22 -3.27 -22.58
CA LYS A 246 23.90 -3.07 -24.01
C LYS A 246 22.52 -3.62 -24.37
N GLN A 247 22.17 -4.82 -23.86
CA GLN A 247 20.85 -5.40 -24.08
C GLN A 247 19.75 -4.53 -23.44
N ALA A 248 19.99 -3.97 -22.25
CA ALA A 248 19.08 -3.05 -21.61
C ALA A 248 18.78 -1.82 -22.48
N PHE A 249 19.81 -1.19 -23.07
CA PHE A 249 19.62 -0.08 -24.00
C PHE A 249 18.84 -0.44 -25.26
N GLN A 250 19.00 -1.66 -25.75
CA GLN A 250 18.23 -2.16 -26.90
C GLN A 250 16.74 -2.37 -26.60
N ASN A 251 16.41 -2.56 -25.33
CA ASN A 251 15.05 -2.76 -24.82
C ASN A 251 14.53 -1.53 -24.05
N GLY A 252 15.05 -0.34 -24.33
CA GLY A 252 14.78 0.89 -23.57
C GLY A 252 13.31 1.30 -23.48
N ASP A 253 12.44 0.78 -24.35
CA ASP A 253 10.99 0.99 -24.28
C ASP A 253 10.30 0.13 -23.19
N ASN A 254 11.00 -0.90 -22.68
CA ASN A 254 10.49 -1.83 -21.66
C ASN A 254 11.00 -1.45 -20.26
N THR A 255 10.60 -0.30 -19.76
CA THR A 255 10.98 0.23 -18.43
C THR A 255 9.77 0.38 -17.51
N ILE A 256 10.00 0.69 -16.23
CA ILE A 256 8.93 1.01 -15.27
C ILE A 256 8.23 2.35 -15.58
N ASN A 257 8.90 3.24 -16.29
CA ASN A 257 8.42 4.60 -16.54
C ASN A 257 7.58 4.67 -17.81
N GLU A 258 6.47 3.99 -17.85
CA GLU A 258 5.45 4.19 -18.86
C GLU A 258 4.58 5.42 -18.56
#